data_437b71350067e6ee47e86e21631234c6
#
_entry.id   437b71350067e6ee47e86e21631234c6
#
_cell.length_a   1.000
_cell.length_b   1.000
_cell.length_c   1.000
_cell.angle_alpha   90.00
_cell.angle_beta   90.00
_cell.angle_gamma   90.00
#
_symmetry.space_group_name_H-M   'P 1'
#
loop_
_entity.id
_entity.type
_entity.pdbx_description
1 polymer ?
#
loop_
_entity_poly.entity_id
_entity_poly.type
_entity_poly.pdbx_seq_one_letter_code
_entity_poly.pdbx_strand_id
1 'polypeptide(L)'
;MKRRTFISLMGVMAAAGVLSLTGCSSKDTAASTASSAPLNKLDSIQKSGKLVVALEGAWQPWSYHDASDTLVGYDVEVSRAIAEKLGVEPEYVESDWDSLFAGLDAGRYDMVCNGVEVTEERAKTYAFTTPYGYIHTALAVRKDNEDIHSFEDLKGKTTANSLASTYMELAESYGATVQGIDTLE
;
A
#
# COMPACT_ATOMS: atom_id res chain seq x y z
N MET A 1 38.63 0.23 -23.42
CA MET A 1 39.92 0.62 -22.81
C MET A 1 39.70 1.57 -21.67
N LYS A 2 40.41 1.32 -20.57
CA LYS A 2 40.62 2.05 -19.29
C LYS A 2 39.68 1.66 -18.13
N ARG A 3 40.17 0.64 -17.40
CA ARG A 3 39.92 0.33 -16.00
C ARG A 3 40.47 1.48 -15.14
N ARG A 4 39.72 1.89 -14.10
CA ARG A 4 40.26 2.66 -12.97
C ARG A 4 40.01 1.90 -11.69
N THR A 5 41.10 1.36 -11.20
CA THR A 5 41.34 0.77 -9.88
C THR A 5 41.38 1.90 -8.84
N PHE A 6 40.67 1.77 -7.74
CA PHE A 6 40.90 2.58 -6.55
C PHE A 6 41.34 1.70 -5.41
N ILE A 7 42.50 2.11 -4.89
CA ILE A 7 43.35 1.45 -3.91
C ILE A 7 42.81 1.74 -2.51
N SER A 8 42.79 0.68 -1.68
CA SER A 8 42.64 0.73 -0.21
C SER A 8 43.72 1.53 0.46
N LEU A 9 43.36 2.26 1.50
CA LEU A 9 44.34 2.69 2.50
C LEU A 9 43.83 2.33 3.89
N MET A 10 44.46 1.32 4.48
CA MET A 10 44.40 0.96 5.89
C MET A 10 45.16 2.00 6.71
N GLY A 11 44.58 2.47 7.79
CA GLY A 11 45.25 3.23 8.83
C GLY A 11 44.89 2.64 10.19
N VAL A 12 45.80 1.82 10.71
CA VAL A 12 45.81 1.35 12.10
C VAL A 12 46.44 2.44 12.97
N MET A 13 45.77 2.86 14.04
CA MET A 13 46.43 3.51 15.18
C MET A 13 45.89 2.91 16.47
N ALA A 14 46.78 2.20 17.15
CA ALA A 14 46.67 1.80 18.54
C ALA A 14 47.27 2.91 19.40
N ALA A 15 46.61 3.28 20.48
CA ALA A 15 47.24 3.97 21.60
C ALA A 15 46.59 3.50 22.91
N ALA A 16 47.42 2.88 23.72
CA ALA A 16 47.12 2.46 25.08
C ALA A 16 47.34 3.66 26.05
N GLY A 17 46.65 3.59 27.19
CA GLY A 17 47.10 4.37 28.38
C GLY A 17 45.96 4.89 29.22
N VAL A 18 45.87 4.34 30.30
CA VAL A 18 46.05 4.64 31.71
C VAL A 18 44.76 4.67 32.55
N LEU A 19 44.75 3.74 33.50
CA LEU A 19 43.84 3.73 34.67
C LEU A 19 44.10 4.97 35.56
N SER A 20 43.02 5.58 36.01
CA SER A 20 43.00 6.27 37.30
C SER A 20 41.68 6.03 38.01
N LEU A 21 41.74 5.24 39.08
CA LEU A 21 40.69 5.11 40.08
C LEU A 21 40.72 6.38 40.97
N THR A 22 39.62 7.09 41.00
CA THR A 22 39.26 7.91 42.16
C THR A 22 37.75 7.82 42.37
N GLY A 23 37.35 7.19 43.44
CA GLY A 23 35.99 7.15 43.91
C GLY A 23 35.54 8.49 44.48
N CYS A 24 34.29 8.84 44.22
CA CYS A 24 33.46 9.67 45.11
C CYS A 24 32.00 9.36 44.89
N SER A 25 31.41 8.94 46.00
CA SER A 25 29.98 8.76 46.23
C SER A 25 29.20 10.01 45.90
N SER A 26 28.17 9.88 45.10
CA SER A 26 27.04 10.82 45.08
C SER A 26 25.79 10.17 44.45
N LYS A 27 24.80 10.00 45.28
CA LYS A 27 23.36 9.98 45.03
C LYS A 27 22.88 9.37 43.72
N ASP A 28 22.19 8.25 43.93
CA ASP A 28 21.22 7.63 43.01
C ASP A 28 20.24 8.68 42.46
N THR A 29 20.49 9.09 41.24
CA THR A 29 19.42 9.53 40.35
C THR A 29 19.24 8.40 39.37
N ALA A 30 18.33 7.50 39.65
CA ALA A 30 17.85 6.53 38.70
C ALA A 30 17.26 7.30 37.53
N ALA A 31 18.09 7.54 36.51
CA ALA A 31 17.59 7.86 35.18
C ALA A 31 16.85 6.59 34.73
N SER A 32 15.55 6.62 34.90
CA SER A 32 14.63 5.68 34.27
C SER A 32 14.83 5.85 32.76
N THR A 33 15.69 5.04 32.19
CA THR A 33 15.67 4.76 30.77
C THR A 33 14.36 4.02 30.53
N ALA A 34 13.31 4.77 30.28
CA ALA A 34 12.09 4.24 29.74
C ALA A 34 12.50 3.59 28.40
N SER A 35 12.70 2.27 28.43
CA SER A 35 12.75 1.44 27.25
C SER A 35 11.39 1.59 26.58
N SER A 36 11.28 2.53 25.65
CA SER A 36 10.08 2.63 24.83
C SER A 36 10.04 1.36 24.00
N ALA A 37 9.14 0.45 24.37
CA ALA A 37 8.76 -0.65 23.49
C ALA A 37 8.46 -0.06 22.09
N PRO A 38 8.81 -0.75 21.00
CA PRO A 38 8.49 -0.26 19.68
C PRO A 38 6.98 0.01 19.62
N LEU A 39 6.61 1.21 19.18
CA LEU A 39 5.21 1.59 19.00
C LEU A 39 4.56 0.60 18.05
N ASN A 40 3.36 0.12 18.38
CA ASN A 40 2.57 -0.59 17.39
C ASN A 40 2.15 0.39 16.27
N LYS A 41 1.65 -0.13 15.17
CA LYS A 41 1.32 0.70 13.98
C LYS A 41 0.30 1.79 14.30
N LEU A 42 -0.72 1.45 15.10
CA LEU A 42 -1.76 2.41 15.52
C LEU A 42 -1.17 3.56 16.36
N ASP A 43 -0.33 3.23 17.35
CA ASP A 43 0.32 4.25 18.18
C ASP A 43 1.21 5.18 17.33
N SER A 44 1.86 4.62 16.31
CA SER A 44 2.68 5.40 15.37
C SER A 44 1.85 6.36 14.56
N ILE A 45 0.70 5.92 14.01
CA ILE A 45 -0.27 6.72 13.27
C ILE A 45 -0.80 7.85 14.17
N GLN A 46 -1.28 7.52 15.36
CA GLN A 46 -1.82 8.51 16.30
C GLN A 46 -0.77 9.54 16.73
N LYS A 47 0.46 9.10 16.95
CA LYS A 47 1.57 9.99 17.31
C LYS A 47 1.98 10.92 16.16
N SER A 48 1.94 10.43 14.92
CA SER A 48 2.23 11.25 13.74
C SER A 48 1.12 12.27 13.43
N GLY A 49 -0.10 12.01 13.92
CA GLY A 49 -1.29 12.78 13.60
C GLY A 49 -1.80 12.57 12.18
N LYS A 50 -1.30 11.55 11.47
CA LYS A 50 -1.62 11.29 10.08
C LYS A 50 -1.86 9.80 9.82
N LEU A 51 -2.86 9.51 8.97
CA LEU A 51 -3.09 8.21 8.35
C LEU A 51 -2.74 8.32 6.87
N VAL A 52 -1.66 7.68 6.45
CA VAL A 52 -1.25 7.67 5.04
C VAL A 52 -2.02 6.57 4.31
N VAL A 53 -2.84 6.95 3.34
CA VAL A 53 -3.76 6.08 2.60
C VAL A 53 -3.37 6.05 1.13
N ALA A 54 -3.19 4.87 0.58
CA ALA A 54 -2.97 4.71 -0.86
C ALA A 54 -4.25 4.29 -1.59
N LEU A 55 -4.42 4.83 -2.78
CA LEU A 55 -5.51 4.59 -3.72
C LEU A 55 -5.08 4.97 -5.15
N GLU A 56 -5.89 4.67 -6.17
CA GLU A 56 -5.51 4.97 -7.55
C GLU A 56 -5.73 6.44 -7.94
N GLY A 57 -6.81 7.08 -7.47
CA GLY A 57 -7.14 8.46 -7.86
C GLY A 57 -7.72 8.61 -9.28
N ALA A 58 -7.76 7.55 -10.07
CA ALA A 58 -8.26 7.50 -11.45
C ALA A 58 -9.35 6.43 -11.63
N TRP A 59 -10.10 6.10 -10.58
CA TRP A 59 -11.10 5.02 -10.59
C TRP A 59 -12.46 5.48 -10.06
N GLN A 60 -13.24 6.11 -10.91
CA GLN A 60 -14.60 6.58 -10.60
C GLN A 60 -15.59 5.39 -10.47
N PRO A 61 -16.47 5.34 -9.47
CA PRO A 61 -16.73 6.36 -8.43
C PRO A 61 -15.97 6.14 -7.12
N TRP A 62 -14.96 5.29 -7.09
CA TRP A 62 -14.27 4.86 -5.88
C TRP A 62 -13.25 5.89 -5.40
N SER A 63 -12.31 6.26 -6.26
CA SER A 63 -11.32 7.31 -6.01
C SER A 63 -10.99 8.00 -7.33
N TYR A 64 -11.26 9.30 -7.44
CA TYR A 64 -11.06 10.05 -8.67
C TYR A 64 -10.99 11.55 -8.39
N HIS A 65 -10.48 12.32 -9.35
CA HIS A 65 -10.51 13.77 -9.30
C HIS A 65 -11.79 14.32 -9.94
N ASP A 66 -12.48 15.20 -9.22
CA ASP A 66 -13.67 15.87 -9.74
C ASP A 66 -13.28 17.01 -10.71
N ALA A 67 -14.28 17.74 -11.23
CA ALA A 67 -14.06 18.84 -12.17
C ALA A 67 -13.25 20.01 -11.59
N SER A 68 -13.05 20.07 -10.29
CA SER A 68 -12.21 21.06 -9.59
C SER A 68 -10.82 20.50 -9.23
N ASP A 69 -10.47 19.33 -9.74
CA ASP A 69 -9.22 18.62 -9.42
C ASP A 69 -9.10 18.23 -7.94
N THR A 70 -10.24 17.99 -7.31
CA THR A 70 -10.29 17.53 -5.91
C THR A 70 -10.45 16.01 -5.88
N LEU A 71 -9.60 15.34 -5.10
CA LEU A 71 -9.70 13.89 -4.89
C LEU A 71 -10.96 13.58 -4.07
N VAL A 72 -11.87 12.82 -4.67
CA VAL A 72 -13.19 12.44 -4.14
C VAL A 72 -13.49 10.98 -4.45
N GLY A 73 -14.57 10.47 -3.89
CA GLY A 73 -15.09 9.13 -4.16
C GLY A 73 -15.36 8.34 -2.90
N TYR A 74 -15.95 7.17 -3.08
CA TYR A 74 -16.41 6.33 -1.98
C TYR A 74 -15.25 5.90 -1.06
N ASP A 75 -14.14 5.45 -1.61
CA ASP A 75 -12.96 5.02 -0.85
C ASP A 75 -12.28 6.20 -0.14
N VAL A 76 -12.32 7.38 -0.74
CA VAL A 76 -11.82 8.61 -0.12
C VAL A 76 -12.66 8.98 1.11
N GLU A 77 -13.98 8.88 1.02
CA GLU A 77 -14.88 9.18 2.14
C GLU A 77 -14.77 8.14 3.26
N VAL A 78 -14.67 6.85 2.91
CA VAL A 78 -14.47 5.77 3.89
C VAL A 78 -13.15 5.97 4.64
N SER A 79 -12.06 6.21 3.94
CA SER A 79 -10.75 6.40 4.57
C SER A 79 -10.70 7.67 5.41
N ARG A 80 -11.37 8.74 5.00
CA ARG A 80 -11.53 9.97 5.80
C ARG A 80 -12.29 9.71 7.09
N ALA A 81 -13.38 8.95 7.04
CA ALA A 81 -14.15 8.57 8.22
C ALA A 81 -13.32 7.66 9.18
N ILE A 82 -12.44 6.81 8.65
CA ILE A 82 -11.50 6.03 9.45
C ILE A 82 -10.50 6.96 10.15
N ALA A 83 -9.87 7.87 9.44
CA ALA A 83 -8.91 8.83 9.99
C ALA A 83 -9.53 9.68 11.10
N GLU A 84 -10.75 10.19 10.88
CA GLU A 84 -11.52 10.93 11.89
C GLU A 84 -11.73 10.11 13.16
N LYS A 85 -12.13 8.84 13.04
CA LYS A 85 -12.31 7.94 14.20
C LYS A 85 -11.01 7.62 14.93
N LEU A 86 -9.88 7.64 14.25
CA LEU A 86 -8.55 7.48 14.84
C LEU A 86 -8.02 8.78 15.46
N GLY A 87 -8.68 9.92 15.21
CA GLY A 87 -8.27 11.24 15.67
C GLY A 87 -7.06 11.79 14.93
N VAL A 88 -6.92 11.47 13.64
CA VAL A 88 -5.81 11.89 12.77
C VAL A 88 -6.31 12.42 11.43
N GLU A 89 -5.44 13.12 10.69
CA GLU A 89 -5.74 13.59 9.33
C GLU A 89 -5.37 12.54 8.28
N PRO A 90 -6.18 12.34 7.23
CA PRO A 90 -5.81 11.49 6.11
C PRO A 90 -4.79 12.20 5.21
N GLU A 91 -3.77 11.47 4.78
CA GLU A 91 -2.82 11.88 3.74
C GLU A 91 -2.89 10.86 2.60
N TYR A 92 -3.18 11.30 1.38
CA TYR A 92 -3.39 10.42 0.25
C TYR A 92 -2.14 10.27 -0.61
N VAL A 93 -1.87 9.05 -1.02
CA VAL A 93 -0.82 8.69 -1.99
C VAL A 93 -1.50 8.00 -3.17
N GLU A 94 -1.46 8.62 -4.33
CA GLU A 94 -1.96 8.04 -5.56
C GLU A 94 -0.90 7.14 -6.19
N SER A 95 -1.30 5.96 -6.63
CA SER A 95 -0.41 4.96 -7.20
C SER A 95 -1.20 4.01 -8.09
N ASP A 96 -0.60 3.52 -9.17
CA ASP A 96 -1.19 2.50 -10.01
C ASP A 96 -1.49 1.22 -9.23
N TRP A 97 -2.53 0.50 -9.63
CA TRP A 97 -2.96 -0.75 -8.99
C TRP A 97 -1.81 -1.71 -8.70
N ASP A 98 -0.96 -1.96 -9.70
CA ASP A 98 0.16 -2.92 -9.59
C ASP A 98 1.20 -2.51 -8.52
N SER A 99 1.25 -1.24 -8.17
CA SER A 99 2.20 -0.67 -7.21
C SER A 99 1.66 -0.57 -5.78
N LEU A 100 0.33 -0.68 -5.58
CA LEU A 100 -0.32 -0.48 -4.27
C LEU A 100 0.21 -1.46 -3.21
N PHE A 101 0.27 -2.74 -3.50
CA PHE A 101 0.70 -3.74 -2.52
C PHE A 101 2.21 -3.67 -2.25
N ALA A 102 3.01 -3.47 -3.30
CA ALA A 102 4.45 -3.29 -3.15
C ALA A 102 4.81 -2.05 -2.31
N GLY A 103 4.02 -0.99 -2.43
CA GLY A 103 4.18 0.21 -1.60
C GLY A 103 3.77 -0.02 -0.15
N LEU A 104 2.71 -0.81 0.11
CA LEU A 104 2.30 -1.21 1.44
C LEU A 104 3.39 -2.05 2.13
N ASP A 105 3.94 -3.04 1.42
CA ASP A 105 5.02 -3.90 1.91
C ASP A 105 6.30 -3.10 2.22
N ALA A 106 6.56 -2.07 1.41
CA ALA A 106 7.67 -1.15 1.63
C ALA A 106 7.41 -0.11 2.74
N GLY A 107 6.22 -0.10 3.36
CA GLY A 107 5.84 0.84 4.41
C GLY A 107 5.70 2.29 3.93
N ARG A 108 5.41 2.52 2.65
CA ARG A 108 5.23 3.88 2.11
C ARG A 108 3.95 4.53 2.61
N TYR A 109 2.96 3.74 2.99
CA TYR A 109 1.68 4.15 3.54
C TYR A 109 1.19 3.16 4.58
N ASP A 110 0.16 3.54 5.29
CA ASP A 110 -0.35 2.79 6.44
C ASP A 110 -1.44 1.81 6.03
N MET A 111 -2.21 2.14 5.01
CA MET A 111 -3.29 1.30 4.46
C MET A 111 -3.51 1.58 2.96
N VAL A 112 -4.13 0.62 2.31
CA VAL A 112 -4.72 0.77 0.97
C VAL A 112 -6.23 0.82 1.11
N CYS A 113 -6.87 1.81 0.49
CA CYS A 113 -8.33 1.92 0.40
C CYS A 113 -8.69 2.15 -1.07
N ASN A 114 -8.92 1.07 -1.80
CA ASN A 114 -9.07 1.06 -3.26
C ASN A 114 -9.98 -0.09 -3.74
N GLY A 115 -11.11 -0.31 -3.07
CA GLY A 115 -12.04 -1.38 -3.41
C GLY A 115 -11.39 -2.78 -3.45
N VAL A 116 -10.35 -3.00 -2.64
CA VAL A 116 -9.59 -4.26 -2.66
C VAL A 116 -10.44 -5.39 -2.12
N GLU A 117 -10.71 -6.38 -2.96
CA GLU A 117 -11.44 -7.59 -2.56
C GLU A 117 -10.62 -8.44 -1.59
N VAL A 118 -11.30 -8.99 -0.59
CA VAL A 118 -10.75 -10.00 0.32
C VAL A 118 -10.73 -11.34 -0.40
N THR A 119 -9.55 -11.82 -0.76
CA THR A 119 -9.36 -13.16 -1.29
C THR A 119 -8.57 -14.00 -0.28
N GLU A 120 -8.70 -15.34 -0.36
CA GLU A 120 -7.92 -16.25 0.49
C GLU A 120 -6.41 -16.04 0.33
N GLU A 121 -5.96 -15.73 -0.89
CA GLU A 121 -4.54 -15.50 -1.17
C GLU A 121 -4.06 -14.21 -0.53
N ARG A 122 -4.78 -13.10 -0.71
CA ARG A 122 -4.44 -11.82 -0.11
C ARG A 122 -4.51 -11.85 1.42
N ALA A 123 -5.49 -12.57 1.98
CA ALA A 123 -5.65 -12.71 3.43
C ALA A 123 -4.51 -13.49 4.12
N LYS A 124 -3.69 -14.25 3.38
CA LYS A 124 -2.48 -14.89 3.93
C LYS A 124 -1.37 -13.89 4.22
N THR A 125 -1.34 -12.79 3.48
CA THR A 125 -0.25 -11.79 3.53
C THR A 125 -0.69 -10.49 4.21
N TYR A 126 -1.93 -10.05 3.97
CA TYR A 126 -2.45 -8.76 4.42
C TYR A 126 -3.58 -8.91 5.42
N ALA A 127 -3.63 -7.98 6.39
CA ALA A 127 -4.77 -7.83 7.27
C ALA A 127 -5.84 -6.96 6.59
N PHE A 128 -7.09 -7.36 6.70
CA PHE A 128 -8.25 -6.64 6.18
C PHE A 128 -9.13 -6.11 7.29
N THR A 129 -9.81 -5.01 7.04
CA THR A 129 -10.92 -4.54 7.87
C THR A 129 -12.17 -5.40 7.65
N THR A 130 -13.22 -5.18 8.43
CA THR A 130 -14.56 -5.61 8.03
C THR A 130 -14.89 -5.01 6.66
N PRO A 131 -15.44 -5.77 5.71
CA PRO A 131 -15.84 -5.24 4.41
C PRO A 131 -16.78 -4.03 4.55
N TYR A 132 -16.46 -2.96 3.86
CA TYR A 132 -17.27 -1.73 3.85
C TYR A 132 -18.15 -1.60 2.60
N GLY A 133 -18.02 -2.53 1.65
CA GLY A 133 -18.83 -2.62 0.44
C GLY A 133 -18.89 -4.04 -0.10
N TYR A 134 -19.90 -4.32 -0.89
CA TYR A 134 -20.07 -5.57 -1.61
C TYR A 134 -20.39 -5.25 -3.06
N ILE A 135 -19.71 -5.90 -3.98
CA ILE A 135 -19.87 -5.71 -5.42
C ILE A 135 -20.24 -7.04 -6.09
N HIS A 136 -20.83 -6.94 -7.26
CA HIS A 136 -21.02 -8.07 -8.17
C HIS A 136 -20.22 -7.81 -9.43
N THR A 137 -19.39 -8.79 -9.83
CA THR A 137 -18.67 -8.71 -11.10
C THR A 137 -19.65 -8.85 -12.26
N ALA A 138 -19.50 -7.98 -13.25
CA ALA A 138 -20.29 -8.00 -14.46
C ALA A 138 -19.41 -7.88 -15.70
N LEU A 139 -19.93 -8.29 -16.84
CA LEU A 139 -19.28 -8.11 -18.14
C LEU A 139 -19.68 -6.76 -18.73
N ALA A 140 -18.69 -5.93 -19.05
CA ALA A 140 -18.89 -4.77 -19.89
C ALA A 140 -18.53 -5.15 -21.33
N VAL A 141 -19.48 -4.99 -22.23
CA VAL A 141 -19.33 -5.30 -23.66
C VAL A 141 -19.72 -4.09 -24.50
N ARG A 142 -19.26 -4.06 -25.73
CA ARG A 142 -19.67 -3.01 -26.68
C ARG A 142 -21.19 -3.06 -26.87
N LYS A 143 -21.78 -1.88 -27.12
CA LYS A 143 -23.24 -1.75 -27.31
C LYS A 143 -23.78 -2.58 -28.48
N ASP A 144 -22.94 -2.80 -29.46
CA ASP A 144 -23.24 -3.60 -30.67
C ASP A 144 -22.80 -5.06 -30.53
N ASN A 145 -22.52 -5.53 -29.30
CA ASN A 145 -22.15 -6.92 -29.06
C ASN A 145 -23.35 -7.85 -29.24
N GLU A 146 -23.15 -8.93 -29.98
CA GLU A 146 -24.13 -10.00 -30.20
C GLU A 146 -23.60 -11.39 -29.76
N ASP A 147 -22.36 -11.48 -29.30
CA ASP A 147 -21.66 -12.75 -29.09
C ASP A 147 -21.42 -13.10 -27.64
N ILE A 148 -21.39 -12.12 -26.73
CA ILE A 148 -21.00 -12.31 -25.32
C ILE A 148 -22.16 -11.92 -24.44
N HIS A 149 -22.78 -12.90 -23.80
CA HIS A 149 -23.95 -12.74 -22.92
C HIS A 149 -23.71 -13.28 -21.52
N SER A 150 -22.65 -14.09 -21.35
CA SER A 150 -22.28 -14.72 -20.09
C SER A 150 -20.76 -14.85 -19.96
N PHE A 151 -20.26 -15.24 -18.80
CA PHE A 151 -18.84 -15.46 -18.61
C PHE A 151 -18.32 -16.64 -19.44
N GLU A 152 -19.13 -17.64 -19.70
CA GLU A 152 -18.80 -18.83 -20.52
C GLU A 152 -18.45 -18.45 -21.97
N ASP A 153 -19.03 -17.36 -22.49
CA ASP A 153 -18.78 -16.85 -23.83
C ASP A 153 -17.40 -16.18 -23.97
N LEU A 154 -16.68 -15.99 -22.86
CA LEU A 154 -15.33 -15.43 -22.85
C LEU A 154 -14.28 -16.38 -23.41
N LYS A 155 -14.56 -17.66 -23.56
CA LYS A 155 -13.62 -18.64 -24.07
C LYS A 155 -13.07 -18.25 -25.43
N GLY A 156 -11.73 -18.03 -25.49
CA GLY A 156 -11.04 -17.62 -26.71
C GLY A 156 -11.26 -16.17 -27.11
N LYS A 157 -11.92 -15.36 -26.28
CA LYS A 157 -12.05 -13.91 -26.45
C LYS A 157 -10.90 -13.18 -25.75
N THR A 158 -10.80 -11.87 -26.01
CA THR A 158 -9.84 -11.00 -25.34
C THR A 158 -10.61 -10.02 -24.45
N THR A 159 -10.17 -9.88 -23.21
CA THR A 159 -10.68 -8.90 -22.23
C THR A 159 -9.59 -7.88 -21.91
N ALA A 160 -9.99 -6.70 -21.45
CA ALA A 160 -9.09 -5.67 -20.93
C ALA A 160 -9.31 -5.54 -19.42
N ASN A 161 -8.26 -5.70 -18.64
CA ASN A 161 -8.29 -5.61 -17.18
C ASN A 161 -6.93 -5.15 -16.64
N SER A 162 -6.91 -4.58 -15.44
CA SER A 162 -5.67 -4.36 -14.70
C SER A 162 -5.04 -5.72 -14.39
N LEU A 163 -3.72 -5.82 -14.54
CA LEU A 163 -2.96 -7.01 -14.22
C LEU A 163 -3.04 -7.31 -12.72
N ALA A 164 -2.83 -8.56 -12.32
CA ALA A 164 -2.91 -9.01 -10.92
C ALA A 164 -4.25 -8.67 -10.21
N SER A 165 -5.32 -8.41 -10.98
CA SER A 165 -6.65 -8.17 -10.45
C SER A 165 -7.47 -9.47 -10.40
N THR A 166 -8.45 -9.52 -9.50
CA THR A 166 -9.44 -10.61 -9.44
C THR A 166 -10.27 -10.71 -10.72
N TYR A 167 -10.43 -9.60 -11.44
CA TYR A 167 -11.12 -9.57 -12.74
C TYR A 167 -10.29 -10.26 -13.82
N MET A 168 -8.95 -10.09 -13.83
CA MET A 168 -8.06 -10.83 -14.71
C MET A 168 -8.17 -12.34 -14.45
N GLU A 169 -8.00 -12.75 -13.18
CA GLU A 169 -8.09 -14.15 -12.78
C GLU A 169 -9.42 -14.78 -13.17
N LEU A 170 -10.53 -14.05 -12.97
CA LEU A 170 -11.86 -14.50 -13.36
C LEU A 170 -11.96 -14.69 -14.87
N ALA A 171 -11.54 -13.71 -15.67
CA ALA A 171 -11.60 -13.78 -17.13
C ALA A 171 -10.77 -14.97 -17.68
N GLU A 172 -9.56 -15.17 -17.16
CA GLU A 172 -8.69 -16.30 -17.51
C GLU A 172 -9.30 -17.64 -17.11
N SER A 173 -10.00 -17.72 -15.98
CA SER A 173 -10.68 -18.94 -15.55
C SER A 173 -11.78 -19.39 -16.52
N TYR A 174 -12.37 -18.46 -17.27
CA TYR A 174 -13.31 -18.72 -18.36
C TYR A 174 -12.64 -18.86 -19.73
N GLY A 175 -11.30 -18.87 -19.79
CA GLY A 175 -10.53 -19.09 -21.01
C GLY A 175 -10.39 -17.87 -21.91
N ALA A 176 -10.51 -16.68 -21.37
CA ALA A 176 -10.15 -15.44 -22.06
C ALA A 176 -8.63 -15.21 -22.09
N THR A 177 -8.19 -14.42 -23.04
CA THR A 177 -6.85 -13.81 -23.02
C THR A 177 -6.99 -12.40 -22.45
N VAL A 178 -6.21 -12.05 -21.45
CA VAL A 178 -6.28 -10.72 -20.84
C VAL A 178 -5.25 -9.80 -21.47
N GLN A 179 -5.71 -8.65 -21.93
CA GLN A 179 -4.88 -7.50 -22.30
C GLN A 179 -4.78 -6.59 -21.08
N GLY A 180 -3.57 -6.43 -20.54
CA GLY A 180 -3.31 -5.51 -19.44
C GLY A 180 -3.57 -4.06 -19.82
N ILE A 181 -4.19 -3.32 -18.92
CA ILE A 181 -4.40 -1.87 -19.02
C ILE A 181 -4.01 -1.23 -17.69
N ASP A 182 -3.47 -0.02 -17.75
CA ASP A 182 -2.94 0.67 -16.57
C ASP A 182 -4.03 1.43 -15.81
N THR A 183 -5.05 1.91 -16.52
CA THR A 183 -6.20 2.64 -15.95
C THR A 183 -7.51 2.13 -16.51
N LEU A 184 -8.60 2.38 -15.80
CA LEU A 184 -9.98 2.04 -16.21
C LEU A 184 -10.75 3.26 -16.78
N GLU A 185 -10.06 4.32 -17.15
CA GLU A 185 -10.62 5.51 -17.80
C GLU A 185 -10.92 5.31 -19.29
#